data_358f9d95dbccdf49db3ea56067fb1c7f
#
_entry.id   358f9d95dbccdf49db3ea56067fb1c7f
#
_cell.length_a   1.000
_cell.length_b   1.000
_cell.length_c   1.000
_cell.angle_alpha   90.00
_cell.angle_beta   90.00
_cell.angle_gamma   90.00
#
_symmetry.space_group_name_H-M   'P 1'
#
loop_
_entity.id
_entity.type
_entity.pdbx_description
1 polymer ?
#
loop_
_entity_poly.entity_id
_entity_poly.type
_entity_poly.pdbx_seq_one_letter_code
_entity_poly.pdbx_strand_id
1 'polypeptide(L)'
;MVLDHAIRGSAARRAETQTLAPVLLMGPPPPPPIPPTTGMYLPGPPPPGTLLPHPMHMALPREVIIYMDECRSRSLLKFISDAGIVPSLEDERRRERVVRELGKIVMDWAKRVAYEQGNWHWIASATVLTFGSYALGAYGPESDIDVLCIGPCIASLQHHFFVVLRQMLEGRPEVSELHSIEGAKVPLMRFKFNGILVDFPYVQLPVINAAEAMHAFDPHVLENVDGPSWRCLSGVRANRQIIQLVPNMKKFQYLLRCLKLWARKRGLHCHLLGFFAGIHLAILAAYVCRRHPNASINTLLSLFFDIFVHWPWPLPNFAPLVQQKVLSAKSKKNFGVAML
;
A
#
# COMPACT_ATOMS: atom_id res chain seq x y z
N MET A 1 -34.45 48.26 25.96
CA MET A 1 -35.16 49.23 25.15
C MET A 1 -34.96 48.74 23.72
N VAL A 2 -35.94 48.02 23.29
CA VAL A 2 -36.71 48.09 22.04
C VAL A 2 -35.98 47.50 20.85
N LEU A 3 -36.33 46.27 20.50
CA LEU A 3 -37.36 45.76 19.53
C LEU A 3 -36.89 45.84 18.07
N ASP A 4 -36.72 44.70 17.43
CA ASP A 4 -37.73 43.95 16.62
C ASP A 4 -37.89 44.47 15.19
N HIS A 5 -37.89 43.50 14.32
CA HIS A 5 -38.49 43.35 12.99
C HIS A 5 -37.44 43.08 11.88
N ALA A 6 -37.54 42.10 11.03
CA ALA A 6 -38.70 41.41 10.51
C ALA A 6 -38.35 40.07 9.88
N ILE A 7 -39.24 39.16 10.09
CA ILE A 7 -39.51 37.92 9.36
C ILE A 7 -39.99 38.23 7.92
N ARG A 8 -39.52 37.46 6.94
CA ARG A 8 -40.32 36.75 5.90
C ARG A 8 -39.55 36.47 4.62
N GLY A 9 -39.74 35.21 4.19
CA GLY A 9 -39.68 34.78 2.82
C GLY A 9 -38.99 33.44 2.63
N SER A 10 -39.54 32.34 3.08
CA SER A 10 -40.29 31.33 2.35
C SER A 10 -39.83 31.06 0.92
N ALA A 11 -39.16 29.94 0.71
CA ALA A 11 -39.36 29.06 -0.44
C ALA A 11 -38.83 27.66 -0.12
N ALA A 12 -39.71 26.81 0.39
CA ALA A 12 -39.53 25.38 0.40
C ALA A 12 -39.53 24.89 -1.06
N ARG A 13 -38.38 24.41 -1.55
CA ARG A 13 -38.36 23.55 -2.75
C ARG A 13 -38.50 22.10 -2.29
N ARG A 14 -39.65 21.54 -2.58
CA ARG A 14 -39.96 20.11 -2.55
C ARG A 14 -38.90 19.38 -3.40
N ALA A 15 -38.19 18.48 -2.80
CA ALA A 15 -37.44 17.46 -3.53
C ALA A 15 -38.48 16.44 -4.03
N GLU A 16 -38.69 16.43 -5.33
CA GLU A 16 -39.39 15.34 -6.01
C GLU A 16 -38.52 14.06 -5.92
N THR A 17 -39.02 13.10 -5.21
CA THR A 17 -38.52 11.74 -5.19
C THR A 17 -38.85 11.11 -6.53
N GLN A 18 -37.89 11.11 -7.45
CA GLN A 18 -37.98 10.28 -8.65
C GLN A 18 -37.73 8.83 -8.24
N THR A 19 -38.79 8.06 -8.22
CA THR A 19 -38.81 6.62 -8.13
C THR A 19 -38.13 6.05 -9.38
N LEU A 20 -36.91 5.61 -9.27
CA LEU A 20 -36.22 4.82 -10.30
C LEU A 20 -36.93 3.47 -10.44
N ALA A 21 -37.59 3.29 -11.54
CA ALA A 21 -38.13 2.01 -11.98
C ALA A 21 -36.97 0.98 -12.12
N PRO A 22 -37.18 -0.29 -11.82
CA PRO A 22 -36.16 -1.32 -11.97
C PRO A 22 -35.81 -1.48 -13.44
N VAL A 23 -34.55 -1.22 -13.79
CA VAL A 23 -33.98 -1.57 -15.11
C VAL A 23 -33.95 -3.09 -15.19
N LEU A 24 -34.87 -3.66 -15.92
CA LEU A 24 -34.85 -5.06 -16.37
C LEU A 24 -33.56 -5.23 -17.19
N LEU A 25 -32.63 -6.01 -16.64
CA LEU A 25 -31.47 -6.51 -17.37
C LEU A 25 -31.98 -7.42 -18.48
N MET A 26 -32.15 -6.90 -19.66
CA MET A 26 -32.31 -7.69 -20.86
C MET A 26 -31.01 -8.45 -21.10
N GLY A 27 -31.07 -9.77 -21.04
CA GLY A 27 -29.98 -10.65 -21.44
C GLY A 27 -29.60 -10.41 -22.92
N PRO A 28 -28.40 -10.85 -23.33
CA PRO A 28 -27.98 -10.74 -24.73
C PRO A 28 -29.01 -11.41 -25.65
N PRO A 29 -29.23 -10.85 -26.86
CA PRO A 29 -30.18 -11.44 -27.82
C PRO A 29 -29.77 -12.85 -28.15
N PRO A 30 -30.75 -13.75 -28.40
CA PRO A 30 -30.45 -15.13 -28.81
C PRO A 30 -29.68 -15.13 -30.13
N PRO A 31 -28.78 -16.08 -30.33
CA PRO A 31 -28.03 -16.22 -31.57
C PRO A 31 -28.99 -16.48 -32.74
N PRO A 32 -28.64 -16.03 -33.96
CA PRO A 32 -29.48 -16.22 -35.13
C PRO A 32 -29.65 -17.71 -35.42
N PRO A 33 -30.80 -18.14 -36.00
CA PRO A 33 -31.05 -19.53 -36.31
C PRO A 33 -30.04 -20.04 -37.35
N ILE A 34 -29.47 -21.20 -37.03
CA ILE A 34 -28.52 -21.93 -37.92
C ILE A 34 -29.29 -22.36 -39.15
N PRO A 35 -28.81 -22.10 -40.39
CA PRO A 35 -29.45 -22.60 -41.59
C PRO A 35 -29.40 -24.16 -41.62
N PRO A 36 -30.41 -24.81 -42.20
CA PRO A 36 -30.44 -26.27 -42.25
C PRO A 36 -29.27 -26.80 -43.08
N THR A 37 -28.35 -27.49 -42.40
CA THR A 37 -27.25 -28.20 -43.04
C THR A 37 -27.78 -29.40 -43.77
N THR A 38 -27.65 -29.37 -45.07
CA THR A 38 -27.89 -30.48 -46.02
C THR A 38 -27.04 -31.68 -45.56
N GLY A 39 -27.70 -32.81 -45.40
CA GLY A 39 -27.26 -34.13 -45.01
C GLY A 39 -25.77 -34.41 -45.01
N MET A 40 -25.14 -34.31 -43.84
CA MET A 40 -23.90 -35.03 -43.58
C MET A 40 -24.25 -36.30 -42.80
N TYR A 41 -23.93 -37.46 -43.39
CA TYR A 41 -23.97 -38.75 -42.71
C TYR A 41 -23.16 -38.65 -41.41
N LEU A 42 -23.82 -38.75 -40.28
CA LEU A 42 -23.15 -38.99 -39.01
C LEU A 42 -22.58 -40.39 -39.03
N PRO A 43 -21.30 -40.63 -38.83
CA PRO A 43 -20.77 -41.97 -38.63
C PRO A 43 -21.45 -42.58 -37.41
N GLY A 44 -21.94 -43.81 -37.57
CA GLY A 44 -22.57 -44.57 -36.49
C GLY A 44 -21.64 -44.75 -35.29
N PRO A 45 -22.21 -45.09 -34.12
CA PRO A 45 -21.41 -45.30 -32.93
C PRO A 45 -20.33 -46.35 -33.17
N PRO A 46 -19.10 -46.16 -32.69
CA PRO A 46 -18.04 -47.16 -32.87
C PRO A 46 -18.43 -48.47 -32.19
N PRO A 47 -17.98 -49.61 -32.72
CA PRO A 47 -18.29 -50.92 -32.16
C PRO A 47 -17.79 -51.01 -30.71
N PRO A 48 -18.50 -51.74 -29.82
CA PRO A 48 -18.11 -51.91 -28.43
C PRO A 48 -16.75 -52.61 -28.36
N GLY A 49 -15.75 -51.91 -27.78
CA GLY A 49 -14.38 -52.41 -27.65
C GLY A 49 -13.29 -51.54 -28.30
N THR A 50 -13.64 -50.51 -29.08
CA THR A 50 -12.66 -49.57 -29.61
C THR A 50 -12.33 -48.53 -28.49
N LEU A 51 -11.27 -48.78 -27.77
CA LEU A 51 -10.65 -47.74 -26.94
C LEU A 51 -10.22 -46.60 -27.88
N LEU A 52 -11.01 -45.51 -27.91
CA LEU A 52 -10.52 -44.26 -28.49
C LEU A 52 -9.20 -43.92 -27.78
N PRO A 53 -8.11 -43.71 -28.55
CA PRO A 53 -6.88 -43.27 -27.91
C PRO A 53 -7.23 -42.00 -27.10
N HIS A 54 -7.07 -42.08 -25.78
CA HIS A 54 -7.06 -40.87 -24.94
C HIS A 54 -6.12 -39.87 -25.63
N PRO A 55 -6.52 -38.62 -25.79
CA PRO A 55 -5.60 -37.61 -26.29
C PRO A 55 -4.39 -37.70 -25.37
N MET A 56 -3.28 -38.25 -25.85
CA MET A 56 -2.02 -38.17 -25.15
C MET A 56 -1.77 -36.69 -24.93
N HIS A 57 -1.92 -36.22 -23.70
CA HIS A 57 -1.42 -34.93 -23.28
C HIS A 57 0.10 -35.01 -23.50
N MET A 58 0.53 -34.74 -24.73
CA MET A 58 1.97 -34.54 -25.00
C MET A 58 2.37 -33.33 -24.17
N ALA A 59 3.06 -33.59 -23.06
CA ALA A 59 3.66 -32.53 -22.28
C ALA A 59 4.55 -31.73 -23.22
N LEU A 60 4.32 -30.42 -23.30
CA LEU A 60 5.15 -29.53 -24.11
C LEU A 60 6.62 -29.65 -23.67
N PRO A 61 7.57 -29.67 -24.65
CA PRO A 61 8.99 -29.63 -24.31
C PRO A 61 9.30 -28.50 -23.32
N ARG A 62 10.22 -28.75 -22.41
CA ARG A 62 10.60 -27.79 -21.35
C ARG A 62 10.99 -26.43 -21.93
N GLU A 63 11.71 -26.42 -23.01
CA GLU A 63 12.18 -25.20 -23.71
C GLU A 63 10.99 -24.38 -24.23
N VAL A 64 9.95 -25.03 -24.74
CA VAL A 64 8.73 -24.35 -25.20
C VAL A 64 7.98 -23.73 -24.01
N ILE A 65 7.89 -24.42 -22.88
CA ILE A 65 7.26 -23.89 -21.67
C ILE A 65 8.00 -22.64 -21.17
N ILE A 66 9.32 -22.69 -21.11
CA ILE A 66 10.17 -21.56 -20.71
C ILE A 66 9.98 -20.39 -21.68
N TYR A 67 10.02 -20.62 -22.98
CA TYR A 67 9.82 -19.59 -24.00
C TYR A 67 8.44 -18.93 -23.88
N MET A 68 7.39 -19.72 -23.70
CA MET A 68 6.03 -19.20 -23.51
C MET A 68 5.92 -18.36 -22.24
N ASP A 69 6.55 -18.77 -21.15
CA ASP A 69 6.55 -18.03 -19.89
C ASP A 69 7.29 -16.70 -20.02
N GLU A 70 8.42 -16.67 -20.73
CA GLU A 70 9.13 -15.42 -21.04
C GLU A 70 8.31 -14.48 -21.93
N CYS A 71 7.61 -15.00 -22.94
CA CYS A 71 6.73 -14.20 -23.79
C CYS A 71 5.58 -13.59 -22.99
N ARG A 72 4.94 -14.37 -22.12
CA ARG A 72 3.87 -13.90 -21.22
C ARG A 72 4.40 -12.86 -20.22
N SER A 73 5.59 -13.08 -19.67
CA SER A 73 6.24 -12.13 -18.78
C SER A 73 6.51 -10.78 -19.46
N ARG A 74 7.02 -10.79 -20.70
CA ARG A 74 7.23 -9.58 -21.50
C ARG A 74 5.91 -8.85 -21.79
N SER A 75 4.87 -9.60 -22.18
CA SER A 75 3.53 -9.05 -22.43
C SER A 75 2.94 -8.41 -21.15
N LEU A 76 3.11 -9.06 -19.99
CA LEU A 76 2.67 -8.53 -18.70
C LEU A 76 3.39 -7.24 -18.34
N LEU A 77 4.71 -7.18 -18.50
CA LEU A 77 5.49 -5.96 -18.24
C LEU A 77 5.09 -4.81 -19.17
N LYS A 78 4.85 -5.11 -20.45
CA LYS A 78 4.33 -4.13 -21.39
C LYS A 78 2.96 -3.61 -20.96
N PHE A 79 2.04 -4.50 -20.60
CA PHE A 79 0.71 -4.12 -20.11
C PHE A 79 0.78 -3.20 -18.89
N ILE A 80 1.66 -3.47 -17.93
CA ILE A 80 1.85 -2.62 -16.74
C ILE A 80 2.34 -1.23 -17.13
N SER A 81 3.29 -1.16 -18.09
CA SER A 81 3.81 0.10 -18.62
C SER A 81 2.72 0.88 -19.36
N ASP A 82 2.00 0.22 -20.26
CA ASP A 82 0.93 0.84 -21.04
C ASP A 82 -0.26 1.30 -20.18
N ALA A 83 -0.49 0.62 -19.05
CA ALA A 83 -1.48 1.00 -18.05
C ALA A 83 -1.09 2.25 -17.23
N GLY A 84 0.09 2.82 -17.45
CA GLY A 84 0.57 4.04 -16.79
C GLY A 84 0.74 3.93 -15.27
N ILE A 85 0.91 2.70 -14.74
CA ILE A 85 1.06 2.48 -13.29
C ILE A 85 2.52 2.45 -12.82
N VAL A 86 3.46 2.56 -13.74
CA VAL A 86 4.89 2.70 -13.44
C VAL A 86 5.23 4.20 -13.49
N PRO A 87 5.78 4.76 -12.42
CA PRO A 87 6.19 6.16 -12.42
C PRO A 87 7.33 6.41 -13.42
N SER A 88 7.38 7.60 -13.97
CA SER A 88 8.50 8.05 -14.79
C SER A 88 9.73 8.35 -13.92
N LEU A 89 10.90 8.41 -14.54
CA LEU A 89 12.13 8.86 -13.84
C LEU A 89 12.01 10.28 -13.29
N GLU A 90 11.23 11.14 -13.94
CA GLU A 90 10.98 12.50 -13.44
C GLU A 90 10.09 12.47 -12.19
N ASP A 91 9.06 11.62 -12.16
CA ASP A 91 8.24 11.43 -10.96
C ASP A 91 9.07 10.88 -9.80
N GLU A 92 9.97 9.94 -10.05
CA GLU A 92 10.88 9.42 -9.03
C GLU A 92 11.75 10.53 -8.46
N ARG A 93 12.42 11.31 -9.31
CA ARG A 93 13.27 12.45 -8.90
C ARG A 93 12.48 13.54 -8.14
N ARG A 94 11.24 13.82 -8.56
CA ARG A 94 10.37 14.77 -7.85
C ARG A 94 10.06 14.29 -6.44
N ARG A 95 9.72 13.02 -6.27
CA ARG A 95 9.42 12.42 -4.97
C ARG A 95 10.65 12.36 -4.06
N GLU A 96 11.80 12.00 -4.60
CA GLU A 96 13.06 12.04 -3.86
C GLU A 96 13.41 13.45 -3.37
N ARG A 97 13.17 14.49 -4.20
CA ARG A 97 13.34 15.88 -3.78
C ARG A 97 12.43 16.24 -2.62
N VAL A 98 11.14 15.86 -2.67
CA VAL A 98 10.19 16.10 -1.58
C VAL A 98 10.68 15.47 -0.27
N VAL A 99 11.07 14.21 -0.28
CA VAL A 99 11.55 13.53 0.93
C VAL A 99 12.81 14.19 1.49
N ARG A 100 13.74 14.60 0.62
CA ARG A 100 14.97 15.29 1.01
C ARG A 100 14.70 16.66 1.64
N GLU A 101 13.80 17.44 1.05
CA GLU A 101 13.44 18.76 1.61
C GLU A 101 12.68 18.60 2.93
N LEU A 102 11.78 17.64 3.06
CA LEU A 102 11.14 17.33 4.34
C LEU A 102 12.18 16.96 5.41
N GLY A 103 13.20 16.19 5.06
CA GLY A 103 14.30 15.86 5.97
C GLY A 103 15.04 17.11 6.49
N LYS A 104 15.29 18.11 5.63
CA LYS A 104 15.90 19.38 6.03
C LYS A 104 14.98 20.17 6.98
N ILE A 105 13.70 20.31 6.61
CA ILE A 105 12.71 21.05 7.40
C ILE A 105 12.60 20.44 8.82
N VAL A 106 12.52 19.10 8.90
CA VAL A 106 12.41 18.39 10.18
C VAL A 106 13.68 18.55 11.02
N MET A 107 14.85 18.56 10.39
CA MET A 107 16.11 18.81 11.11
C MET A 107 16.17 20.24 11.66
N ASP A 108 15.78 21.24 10.88
CA ASP A 108 15.75 22.65 11.32
C ASP A 108 14.67 22.86 12.40
N TRP A 109 13.54 22.19 12.30
CA TRP A 109 12.54 22.14 13.33
C TRP A 109 13.08 21.60 14.67
N ALA A 110 13.83 20.49 14.66
CA ALA A 110 14.41 19.93 15.88
C ALA A 110 15.40 20.90 16.55
N LYS A 111 16.22 21.59 15.76
CA LYS A 111 17.13 22.62 16.26
C LYS A 111 16.38 23.80 16.87
N ARG A 112 15.29 24.25 16.24
CA ARG A 112 14.43 25.31 16.73
C ARG A 112 13.79 24.92 18.07
N VAL A 113 13.23 23.72 18.19
CA VAL A 113 12.66 23.21 19.44
C VAL A 113 13.70 23.17 20.56
N ALA A 114 14.92 22.73 20.26
CA ALA A 114 16.01 22.70 21.21
C ALA A 114 16.39 24.13 21.71
N TYR A 115 16.44 25.08 20.78
CA TYR A 115 16.73 26.47 21.10
C TYR A 115 15.64 27.12 21.98
N GLU A 116 14.36 26.92 21.66
CA GLU A 116 13.21 27.44 22.40
C GLU A 116 13.16 26.92 23.87
N GLN A 117 13.70 25.71 24.10
CA GLN A 117 13.78 25.12 25.45
C GLN A 117 15.08 25.47 26.21
N GLY A 118 15.91 26.39 25.69
CA GLY A 118 17.17 26.77 26.29
C GLY A 118 18.27 25.70 26.22
N ASN A 119 18.06 24.65 25.49
CA ASN A 119 18.97 23.49 25.36
C ASN A 119 19.91 23.61 24.15
N TRP A 120 20.45 24.80 23.92
CA TRP A 120 21.33 25.08 22.78
C TRP A 120 22.67 24.30 22.81
N HIS A 121 23.06 23.72 23.93
CA HIS A 121 24.21 22.82 24.05
C HIS A 121 23.92 21.38 23.51
N TRP A 122 22.68 21.05 23.28
CA TRP A 122 22.28 19.73 22.85
C TRP A 122 22.12 19.71 21.34
N ILE A 123 22.79 18.79 20.67
CA ILE A 123 22.60 18.57 19.24
C ILE A 123 21.32 17.73 19.06
N ALA A 124 20.18 18.39 19.19
CA ALA A 124 18.90 17.75 18.90
C ALA A 124 18.82 17.46 17.40
N SER A 125 18.44 16.27 17.05
CA SER A 125 18.23 15.88 15.67
C SER A 125 16.90 15.20 15.48
N ALA A 126 16.36 15.34 14.28
CA ALA A 126 15.19 14.63 13.82
C ALA A 126 15.44 14.10 12.42
N THR A 127 14.64 13.16 11.99
CA THR A 127 14.76 12.57 10.66
C THR A 127 13.39 12.21 10.09
N VAL A 128 13.37 11.83 8.82
CA VAL A 128 12.19 11.28 8.17
C VAL A 128 12.49 9.89 7.62
N LEU A 129 11.52 9.00 7.72
CA LEU A 129 11.59 7.69 7.08
C LEU A 129 10.37 7.49 6.19
N THR A 130 10.61 7.03 4.98
CA THR A 130 9.52 6.64 4.08
C THR A 130 9.02 5.24 4.40
N PHE A 131 7.73 5.02 4.19
CA PHE A 131 7.11 3.70 4.33
C PHE A 131 6.00 3.51 3.30
N GLY A 132 5.15 2.50 3.46
CA GLY A 132 4.05 2.27 2.53
C GLY A 132 4.51 1.89 1.11
N SER A 133 3.73 2.28 0.14
CA SER A 133 3.96 1.91 -1.26
C SER A 133 5.20 2.57 -1.86
N TYR A 134 5.52 3.78 -1.41
CA TYR A 134 6.69 4.53 -1.88
C TYR A 134 7.99 3.82 -1.49
N ALA A 135 8.15 3.49 -0.21
CA ALA A 135 9.35 2.80 0.29
C ALA A 135 9.52 1.39 -0.29
N LEU A 136 8.42 0.71 -0.64
CA LEU A 136 8.46 -0.58 -1.34
C LEU A 136 8.75 -0.45 -2.84
N GLY A 137 8.78 0.77 -3.37
CA GLY A 137 8.95 1.03 -4.80
C GLY A 137 7.80 0.47 -5.66
N ALA A 138 6.60 0.31 -5.07
CA ALA A 138 5.41 -0.22 -5.75
C ALA A 138 4.26 0.80 -5.77
N TYR A 139 4.61 2.07 -5.90
CA TYR A 139 3.72 3.21 -6.09
C TYR A 139 3.46 3.50 -7.57
N GLY A 140 2.41 4.24 -7.85
CA GLY A 140 2.11 4.79 -9.17
C GLY A 140 2.23 6.32 -9.18
N PRO A 141 2.04 6.97 -10.34
CA PRO A 141 2.16 8.43 -10.47
C PRO A 141 1.27 9.22 -9.52
N GLU A 142 0.04 8.75 -9.31
CA GLU A 142 -0.97 9.38 -8.44
C GLU A 142 -0.89 8.95 -6.96
N SER A 143 0.10 8.14 -6.59
CA SER A 143 0.22 7.68 -5.21
C SER A 143 0.74 8.80 -4.32
N ASP A 144 0.27 8.83 -3.07
CA ASP A 144 0.85 9.60 -1.98
C ASP A 144 2.27 9.15 -1.60
N ILE A 145 2.92 9.93 -0.77
CA ILE A 145 4.17 9.55 -0.10
C ILE A 145 3.88 9.43 1.38
N ASP A 146 3.99 8.23 1.91
CA ASP A 146 3.96 7.99 3.36
C ASP A 146 5.33 8.33 3.95
N VAL A 147 5.41 9.40 4.77
CA VAL A 147 6.67 9.88 5.39
C VAL A 147 6.49 9.99 6.90
N LEU A 148 7.19 9.20 7.66
CA LEU A 148 7.19 9.27 9.11
C LEU A 148 8.19 10.33 9.59
N CYS A 149 7.70 11.34 10.32
CA CYS A 149 8.52 12.29 11.03
C CYS A 149 8.96 11.70 12.37
N ILE A 150 10.25 11.73 12.66
CA ILE A 150 10.83 11.15 13.87
C ILE A 150 11.57 12.26 14.62
N GLY A 151 11.03 12.64 15.75
CA GLY A 151 11.54 13.72 16.57
C GLY A 151 12.17 13.27 17.90
N PRO A 152 12.95 14.16 18.50
CA PRO A 152 13.61 13.92 19.79
C PRO A 152 12.63 13.95 20.96
N CYS A 153 13.06 13.48 22.13
CA CYS A 153 12.27 13.41 23.36
C CYS A 153 11.76 14.78 23.85
N ILE A 154 12.41 15.86 23.46
CA ILE A 154 12.00 17.25 23.78
C ILE A 154 10.87 17.78 22.90
N ALA A 155 10.52 17.09 21.80
CA ALA A 155 9.55 17.56 20.83
C ALA A 155 8.20 16.88 21.02
N SER A 156 7.24 17.54 21.67
CA SER A 156 5.89 16.97 21.89
C SER A 156 5.04 16.95 20.62
N LEU A 157 4.13 15.97 20.53
CA LEU A 157 3.18 15.83 19.43
C LEU A 157 2.26 17.06 19.30
N GLN A 158 1.63 17.50 20.40
CA GLN A 158 0.60 18.53 20.37
C GLN A 158 1.16 19.91 20.01
N HIS A 159 2.22 20.33 20.69
CA HIS A 159 2.76 21.68 20.48
C HIS A 159 3.84 21.72 19.39
N HIS A 160 4.86 20.89 19.49
CA HIS A 160 6.00 21.04 18.60
C HIS A 160 5.72 20.49 17.19
N PHE A 161 4.97 19.41 17.09
CA PHE A 161 4.62 18.84 15.78
C PHE A 161 3.40 19.57 15.16
N PHE A 162 2.25 19.63 15.86
CA PHE A 162 1.02 20.19 15.28
C PHE A 162 0.95 21.73 15.28
N VAL A 163 1.82 22.43 16.03
CA VAL A 163 1.85 23.89 15.99
C VAL A 163 3.15 24.37 15.35
N VAL A 164 4.31 24.11 15.94
CA VAL A 164 5.59 24.68 15.48
C VAL A 164 5.97 24.16 14.10
N LEU A 165 6.01 22.83 13.90
CA LEU A 165 6.37 22.25 12.60
C LEU A 165 5.31 22.56 11.53
N ARG A 166 4.03 22.55 11.91
CA ARG A 166 2.95 22.96 11.02
C ARG A 166 3.15 24.38 10.50
N GLN A 167 3.43 25.34 11.37
CA GLN A 167 3.70 26.74 10.96
C GLN A 167 4.92 26.84 10.03
N MET A 168 5.97 26.06 10.29
CA MET A 168 7.13 26.01 9.40
C MET A 168 6.79 25.46 8.02
N LEU A 169 5.89 24.47 7.94
CA LEU A 169 5.41 23.91 6.66
C LEU A 169 4.48 24.89 5.95
N GLU A 170 3.54 25.53 6.66
CA GLU A 170 2.62 26.53 6.10
C GLU A 170 3.34 27.75 5.51
N GLY A 171 4.49 28.12 6.08
CA GLY A 171 5.35 29.20 5.55
C GLY A 171 6.12 28.86 4.28
N ARG A 172 5.97 27.65 3.74
CA ARG A 172 6.71 27.21 2.53
C ARG A 172 5.83 27.33 1.30
N PRO A 173 6.29 27.97 0.22
CA PRO A 173 5.53 28.10 -1.02
C PRO A 173 5.26 26.75 -1.70
N GLU A 174 6.09 25.73 -1.43
CA GLU A 174 5.94 24.38 -1.98
C GLU A 174 4.79 23.59 -1.32
N VAL A 175 4.32 24.04 -0.12
CA VAL A 175 3.31 23.35 0.67
C VAL A 175 1.93 23.96 0.43
N SER A 176 0.95 23.10 0.20
CA SER A 176 -0.47 23.49 0.04
C SER A 176 -1.39 22.44 0.65
N GLU A 177 -2.65 22.83 0.90
CA GLU A 177 -3.70 21.94 1.41
C GLU A 177 -3.30 21.20 2.70
N LEU A 178 -2.68 21.92 3.65
CA LEU A 178 -2.22 21.32 4.91
C LEU A 178 -3.38 21.15 5.89
N HIS A 179 -3.61 19.94 6.33
CA HIS A 179 -4.62 19.54 7.29
C HIS A 179 -4.00 18.70 8.43
N SER A 180 -4.36 19.04 9.68
CA SER A 180 -4.00 18.23 10.85
C SER A 180 -5.13 17.25 11.18
N ILE A 181 -4.80 15.97 11.36
CA ILE A 181 -5.74 14.90 11.72
C ILE A 181 -5.31 14.35 13.09
N GLU A 182 -5.62 15.13 14.14
CA GLU A 182 -5.13 14.89 15.50
C GLU A 182 -5.86 13.75 16.19
N GLY A 183 -7.17 13.60 15.94
CA GLY A 183 -8.03 12.58 16.57
C GLY A 183 -7.95 11.18 15.97
N ALA A 184 -7.07 10.92 15.01
CA ALA A 184 -6.90 9.61 14.42
C ALA A 184 -6.17 8.64 15.36
N LYS A 185 -6.34 7.31 15.15
CA LYS A 185 -5.53 6.27 15.83
C LYS A 185 -4.02 6.46 15.61
N VAL A 186 -3.66 7.01 14.46
CA VAL A 186 -2.34 7.47 14.09
C VAL A 186 -2.47 8.93 13.70
N PRO A 187 -2.20 9.88 14.62
CA PRO A 187 -2.27 11.30 14.33
C PRO A 187 -1.24 11.70 13.28
N LEU A 188 -1.65 12.54 12.32
CA LEU A 188 -0.79 12.94 11.22
C LEU A 188 -1.14 14.33 10.67
N MET A 189 -0.22 14.95 9.97
CA MET A 189 -0.50 16.03 9.03
C MET A 189 -0.58 15.47 7.61
N ARG A 190 -1.53 15.97 6.82
CA ARG A 190 -1.69 15.66 5.40
C ARG A 190 -1.60 16.95 4.61
N PHE A 191 -0.76 16.96 3.59
CA PHE A 191 -0.54 18.15 2.76
C PHE A 191 -0.04 17.76 1.36
N LYS A 192 -0.05 18.72 0.44
CA LYS A 192 0.66 18.58 -0.82
C LYS A 192 1.98 19.32 -0.76
N PHE A 193 3.05 18.67 -1.19
CA PHE A 193 4.38 19.25 -1.37
C PHE A 193 4.73 19.22 -2.86
N ASN A 194 4.84 20.39 -3.50
CA ASN A 194 4.97 20.51 -4.97
C ASN A 194 3.91 19.68 -5.72
N GLY A 195 2.66 19.69 -5.23
CA GLY A 195 1.54 18.95 -5.80
C GLY A 195 1.50 17.46 -5.49
N ILE A 196 2.48 16.90 -4.79
CA ILE A 196 2.49 15.50 -4.37
C ILE A 196 1.88 15.38 -2.97
N LEU A 197 0.87 14.53 -2.82
CA LEU A 197 0.22 14.28 -1.54
C LEU A 197 1.18 13.54 -0.58
N VAL A 198 1.27 14.04 0.64
CA VAL A 198 2.12 13.48 1.70
C VAL A 198 1.27 13.20 2.93
N ASP A 199 1.35 11.96 3.42
CA ASP A 199 0.87 11.56 4.75
C ASP A 199 2.05 11.57 5.72
N PHE A 200 1.95 12.43 6.76
CA PHE A 200 3.05 12.78 7.61
C PHE A 200 2.72 12.52 9.09
N PRO A 201 2.73 11.24 9.56
CA PRO A 201 2.62 10.89 10.97
C PRO A 201 3.89 11.23 11.73
N TYR A 202 3.78 11.28 13.08
CA TYR A 202 4.86 11.64 13.98
C TYR A 202 5.17 10.55 14.99
N VAL A 203 6.46 10.40 15.30
CA VAL A 203 6.98 9.56 16.38
C VAL A 203 7.94 10.39 17.24
N GLN A 204 7.74 10.35 18.55
CA GLN A 204 8.68 10.87 19.51
C GLN A 204 9.57 9.72 20.00
N LEU A 205 10.89 9.86 19.86
CA LEU A 205 11.83 8.91 20.45
C LEU A 205 12.29 9.37 21.83
N PRO A 206 12.62 8.44 22.74
CA PRO A 206 13.09 8.78 24.09
C PRO A 206 14.57 9.24 24.13
N VAL A 207 15.06 9.81 23.04
CA VAL A 207 16.45 10.29 22.87
C VAL A 207 16.48 11.65 22.22
N ILE A 208 17.57 12.41 22.47
CA ILE A 208 17.79 13.73 21.86
C ILE A 208 18.22 13.61 20.40
N ASN A 209 19.12 12.69 20.08
CA ASN A 209 19.61 12.46 18.73
C ASN A 209 18.76 11.38 18.02
N ALA A 210 17.56 11.76 17.62
CA ALA A 210 16.61 10.83 17.00
C ALA A 210 17.06 10.33 15.62
N ALA A 211 17.82 11.16 14.88
CA ALA A 211 18.32 10.78 13.55
C ALA A 211 19.33 9.61 13.65
N GLU A 212 20.28 9.67 14.58
CA GLU A 212 21.27 8.63 14.78
C GLU A 212 20.64 7.33 15.29
N ALA A 213 19.76 7.43 16.30
CA ALA A 213 19.05 6.28 16.85
C ALA A 213 18.24 5.53 15.77
N MET A 214 17.59 6.25 14.86
CA MET A 214 16.84 5.63 13.76
C MET A 214 17.71 5.13 12.63
N HIS A 215 18.84 5.75 12.37
CA HIS A 215 19.81 5.22 11.41
C HIS A 215 20.33 3.83 11.83
N ALA A 216 20.64 3.68 13.11
CA ALA A 216 21.07 2.41 13.69
C ALA A 216 19.91 1.41 13.87
N PHE A 217 18.64 1.85 13.86
CA PHE A 217 17.47 1.07 14.28
C PHE A 217 17.70 0.41 15.64
N ASP A 218 18.17 1.20 16.58
CA ASP A 218 18.59 0.74 17.90
C ASP A 218 17.42 0.05 18.64
N PRO A 219 17.54 -1.26 18.94
CA PRO A 219 16.49 -2.00 19.62
C PRO A 219 16.15 -1.43 21.00
N HIS A 220 17.14 -0.93 21.75
CA HIS A 220 16.92 -0.38 23.08
C HIS A 220 16.10 0.92 23.06
N VAL A 221 16.31 1.75 22.03
CA VAL A 221 15.51 2.95 21.82
C VAL A 221 14.08 2.56 21.45
N LEU A 222 13.92 1.60 20.55
CA LEU A 222 12.61 1.14 20.06
C LEU A 222 11.77 0.44 21.14
N GLU A 223 12.40 -0.27 22.08
CA GLU A 223 11.70 -0.92 23.21
C GLU A 223 11.08 0.08 24.19
N ASN A 224 11.63 1.29 24.28
CA ASN A 224 11.19 2.36 25.19
C ASN A 224 10.26 3.37 24.53
N VAL A 225 9.81 3.12 23.30
CA VAL A 225 8.87 3.98 22.59
C VAL A 225 7.44 3.79 23.14
N ASP A 226 6.68 4.88 23.30
CA ASP A 226 5.30 4.82 23.78
C ASP A 226 4.35 4.10 22.82
N GLY A 227 3.18 3.70 23.31
CA GLY A 227 2.22 2.93 22.54
C GLY A 227 1.73 3.61 21.24
N PRO A 228 1.40 4.92 21.24
CA PRO A 228 1.08 5.67 20.02
C PRO A 228 2.22 5.69 19.01
N SER A 229 3.42 6.06 19.43
CA SER A 229 4.61 6.08 18.56
C SER A 229 4.97 4.70 18.02
N TRP A 230 4.79 3.63 18.81
CA TRP A 230 4.96 2.26 18.36
C TRP A 230 4.02 1.88 17.20
N ARG A 231 2.76 2.35 17.25
CA ARG A 231 1.81 2.15 16.14
C ARG A 231 2.25 2.86 14.87
N CYS A 232 2.75 4.10 14.99
CA CYS A 232 3.28 4.84 13.84
C CYS A 232 4.49 4.12 13.20
N LEU A 233 5.36 3.51 14.00
CA LEU A 233 6.51 2.74 13.52
C LEU A 233 6.13 1.43 12.81
N SER A 234 4.91 0.92 13.01
CA SER A 234 4.51 -0.39 12.47
C SER A 234 4.65 -0.48 10.96
N GLY A 235 4.30 0.60 10.23
CA GLY A 235 4.43 0.66 8.77
C GLY A 235 5.88 0.55 8.29
N VAL A 236 6.78 1.29 8.93
CA VAL A 236 8.22 1.25 8.62
C VAL A 236 8.81 -0.13 8.91
N ARG A 237 8.44 -0.72 10.04
CA ARG A 237 8.90 -2.06 10.44
C ARG A 237 8.41 -3.14 9.48
N ALA A 238 7.13 -3.09 9.09
CA ALA A 238 6.57 -4.02 8.11
C ALA A 238 7.28 -3.91 6.76
N ASN A 239 7.49 -2.70 6.27
CA ASN A 239 8.24 -2.48 5.02
C ASN A 239 9.66 -3.03 5.09
N ARG A 240 10.38 -2.76 6.19
CA ARG A 240 11.74 -3.27 6.38
C ARG A 240 11.78 -4.79 6.35
N GLN A 241 10.83 -5.45 7.01
CA GLN A 241 10.72 -6.90 6.96
C GLN A 241 10.44 -7.43 5.56
N ILE A 242 9.52 -6.81 4.82
CA ILE A 242 9.22 -7.19 3.44
C ILE A 242 10.49 -7.08 2.59
N ILE A 243 11.20 -5.96 2.66
CA ILE A 243 12.44 -5.74 1.90
C ILE A 243 13.51 -6.80 2.24
N GLN A 244 13.64 -7.18 3.51
CA GLN A 244 14.61 -8.20 3.94
C GLN A 244 14.23 -9.62 3.49
N LEU A 245 12.94 -9.90 3.33
CA LEU A 245 12.44 -11.24 3.02
C LEU A 245 12.35 -11.50 1.51
N VAL A 246 12.25 -10.46 0.70
CA VAL A 246 12.04 -10.58 -0.75
C VAL A 246 13.39 -10.78 -1.45
N PRO A 247 13.59 -11.89 -2.18
CA PRO A 247 14.86 -12.18 -2.84
C PRO A 247 15.15 -11.26 -4.03
N ASN A 248 14.10 -10.80 -4.73
CA ASN A 248 14.20 -9.94 -5.89
C ASN A 248 13.16 -8.83 -5.83
N MET A 249 13.60 -7.64 -5.37
CA MET A 249 12.72 -6.48 -5.20
C MET A 249 12.07 -6.04 -6.52
N LYS A 250 12.76 -6.11 -7.64
CA LYS A 250 12.21 -5.69 -8.92
C LYS A 250 11.03 -6.56 -9.35
N LYS A 251 11.15 -7.89 -9.23
CA LYS A 251 10.03 -8.81 -9.49
C LYS A 251 8.87 -8.57 -8.53
N PHE A 252 9.17 -8.39 -7.23
CA PHE A 252 8.18 -8.08 -6.21
C PHE A 252 7.40 -6.77 -6.52
N GLN A 253 8.10 -5.71 -6.90
CA GLN A 253 7.49 -4.43 -7.25
C GLN A 253 6.51 -4.57 -8.42
N TYR A 254 6.89 -5.29 -9.47
CA TYR A 254 6.00 -5.55 -10.60
C TYR A 254 4.80 -6.41 -10.18
N LEU A 255 5.01 -7.49 -9.43
CA LEU A 255 3.93 -8.32 -8.91
C LEU A 255 2.96 -7.49 -8.08
N LEU A 256 3.46 -6.69 -7.12
CA LEU A 256 2.61 -5.89 -6.25
C LEU A 256 1.83 -4.81 -7.03
N ARG A 257 2.42 -4.19 -8.06
CA ARG A 257 1.69 -3.27 -8.95
C ARG A 257 0.55 -3.98 -9.70
N CYS A 258 0.80 -5.17 -10.24
CA CYS A 258 -0.24 -5.99 -10.88
C CYS A 258 -1.39 -6.29 -9.92
N LEU A 259 -1.07 -6.75 -8.71
CA LEU A 259 -2.06 -7.11 -7.70
C LEU A 259 -2.88 -5.90 -7.23
N LYS A 260 -2.24 -4.76 -7.03
CA LYS A 260 -2.93 -3.50 -6.68
C LYS A 260 -3.84 -3.02 -7.82
N LEU A 261 -3.41 -3.15 -9.07
CA LEU A 261 -4.24 -2.83 -10.23
C LEU A 261 -5.43 -3.79 -10.32
N TRP A 262 -5.20 -5.09 -10.21
CA TRP A 262 -6.24 -6.11 -10.19
C TRP A 262 -7.25 -5.85 -9.08
N ALA A 263 -6.80 -5.66 -7.85
CA ALA A 263 -7.67 -5.45 -6.70
C ALA A 263 -8.52 -4.17 -6.86
N ARG A 264 -7.93 -3.08 -7.39
CA ARG A 264 -8.67 -1.84 -7.69
C ARG A 264 -9.73 -2.05 -8.78
N LYS A 265 -9.37 -2.71 -9.88
CA LYS A 265 -10.30 -2.99 -10.99
C LYS A 265 -11.46 -3.93 -10.59
N ARG A 266 -11.26 -4.75 -9.56
CA ARG A 266 -12.27 -5.67 -9.01
C ARG A 266 -13.01 -5.10 -7.79
N GLY A 267 -12.73 -3.87 -7.36
CA GLY A 267 -13.35 -3.27 -6.17
C GLY A 267 -12.90 -3.90 -4.84
N LEU A 268 -11.80 -4.66 -4.83
CA LEU A 268 -11.27 -5.38 -3.67
C LEU A 268 -10.16 -4.61 -2.93
N HIS A 269 -9.91 -3.35 -3.29
CA HIS A 269 -8.88 -2.52 -2.69
C HIS A 269 -9.48 -1.39 -1.86
N CYS A 270 -10.12 -1.75 -0.74
CA CYS A 270 -10.68 -0.80 0.21
C CYS A 270 -10.74 -1.41 1.62
N HIS A 271 -9.77 -1.08 2.47
CA HIS A 271 -9.71 -1.64 3.81
C HIS A 271 -10.85 -1.18 4.73
N LEU A 272 -11.44 -0.01 4.49
CA LEU A 272 -12.59 0.50 5.23
C LEU A 272 -13.83 -0.39 5.08
N LEU A 273 -13.93 -1.12 3.97
CA LEU A 273 -14.99 -2.07 3.69
C LEU A 273 -14.60 -3.53 4.00
N GLY A 274 -13.49 -3.75 4.70
CA GLY A 274 -13.00 -5.09 5.04
C GLY A 274 -12.22 -5.79 3.92
N PHE A 275 -11.95 -5.12 2.80
CA PHE A 275 -11.15 -5.64 1.70
C PHE A 275 -9.64 -5.40 1.89
N PHE A 276 -8.84 -5.76 0.89
CA PHE A 276 -7.39 -5.64 0.96
C PHE A 276 -6.92 -4.20 1.08
N ALA A 277 -6.06 -3.94 2.09
CA ALA A 277 -5.18 -2.77 2.09
C ALA A 277 -3.92 -3.07 1.28
N GLY A 278 -3.18 -2.02 0.90
CA GLY A 278 -1.91 -2.17 0.19
C GLY A 278 -0.90 -3.06 0.91
N ILE A 279 -0.86 -2.99 2.24
CA ILE A 279 0.04 -3.82 3.07
C ILE A 279 -0.32 -5.31 3.01
N HIS A 280 -1.60 -5.67 2.98
CA HIS A 280 -2.03 -7.07 2.89
C HIS A 280 -1.55 -7.68 1.57
N LEU A 281 -1.76 -6.99 0.45
CA LEU A 281 -1.25 -7.43 -0.85
C LEU A 281 0.28 -7.52 -0.88
N ALA A 282 0.97 -6.61 -0.20
CA ALA A 282 2.43 -6.62 -0.12
C ALA A 282 2.96 -7.83 0.65
N ILE A 283 2.33 -8.19 1.79
CA ILE A 283 2.68 -9.38 2.57
C ILE A 283 2.46 -10.66 1.75
N LEU A 284 1.30 -10.78 1.10
CA LEU A 284 0.97 -11.94 0.27
C LEU A 284 1.92 -12.08 -0.93
N ALA A 285 2.23 -10.96 -1.60
CA ALA A 285 3.21 -10.94 -2.69
C ALA A 285 4.62 -11.31 -2.22
N ALA A 286 5.06 -10.82 -1.06
CA ALA A 286 6.35 -11.15 -0.49
C ALA A 286 6.47 -12.64 -0.15
N TYR A 287 5.39 -13.24 0.36
CA TYR A 287 5.31 -14.68 0.61
C TYR A 287 5.55 -15.48 -0.67
N VAL A 288 4.85 -15.16 -1.76
CA VAL A 288 5.02 -15.85 -3.04
C VAL A 288 6.42 -15.67 -3.61
N CYS A 289 6.97 -14.44 -3.60
CA CYS A 289 8.32 -14.16 -4.07
C CYS A 289 9.40 -14.92 -3.28
N ARG A 290 9.25 -15.01 -1.95
CA ARG A 290 10.17 -15.75 -1.09
C ARG A 290 10.13 -17.25 -1.36
N ARG A 291 8.92 -17.79 -1.57
CA ARG A 291 8.73 -19.22 -1.81
C ARG A 291 9.24 -19.66 -3.18
N HIS A 292 9.20 -18.75 -4.16
CA HIS A 292 9.56 -19.00 -5.56
C HIS A 292 10.56 -17.97 -6.10
N PRO A 293 11.81 -17.93 -5.57
CA PRO A 293 12.78 -16.86 -5.85
C PRO A 293 13.18 -16.78 -7.33
N ASN A 294 13.20 -17.90 -8.02
CA ASN A 294 13.65 -18.02 -9.40
C ASN A 294 12.52 -17.89 -10.42
N ALA A 295 11.24 -17.87 -9.97
CA ALA A 295 10.10 -17.80 -10.88
C ALA A 295 10.08 -16.49 -11.69
N SER A 296 9.54 -16.56 -12.90
CA SER A 296 9.28 -15.39 -13.73
C SER A 296 8.16 -14.53 -13.14
N ILE A 297 7.97 -13.33 -13.65
CA ILE A 297 6.87 -12.47 -13.19
C ILE A 297 5.49 -13.05 -13.54
N ASN A 298 5.36 -13.69 -14.71
CA ASN A 298 4.13 -14.38 -15.11
C ASN A 298 3.82 -15.54 -14.17
N THR A 299 4.82 -16.38 -13.90
CA THR A 299 4.70 -17.50 -12.97
C THR A 299 4.35 -17.03 -11.55
N LEU A 300 5.01 -15.97 -11.03
CA LEU A 300 4.70 -15.41 -9.70
C LEU A 300 3.25 -14.94 -9.62
N LEU A 301 2.74 -14.28 -10.67
CA LEU A 301 1.35 -13.82 -10.70
C LEU A 301 0.36 -15.01 -10.71
N SER A 302 0.64 -16.04 -11.49
CA SER A 302 -0.20 -17.26 -11.52
C SER A 302 -0.19 -17.98 -10.18
N LEU A 303 1.00 -18.16 -9.59
CA LEU A 303 1.17 -18.80 -8.29
C LEU A 303 0.50 -18.01 -7.14
N PHE A 304 0.42 -16.69 -7.25
CA PHE A 304 -0.29 -15.88 -6.27
C PHE A 304 -1.76 -16.30 -6.18
N PHE A 305 -2.46 -16.38 -7.31
CA PHE A 305 -3.86 -16.76 -7.30
C PHE A 305 -4.05 -18.25 -6.94
N ASP A 306 -3.22 -19.12 -7.47
CA ASP A 306 -3.28 -20.56 -7.21
C ASP A 306 -3.09 -20.87 -5.71
N ILE A 307 -2.06 -20.31 -5.09
CA ILE A 307 -1.78 -20.51 -3.66
C ILE A 307 -2.94 -20.01 -2.80
N PHE A 308 -3.45 -18.79 -3.05
CA PHE A 308 -4.43 -18.19 -2.16
C PHE A 308 -5.88 -18.63 -2.41
N VAL A 309 -6.20 -19.19 -3.54
CA VAL A 309 -7.46 -19.91 -3.78
C VAL A 309 -7.54 -21.18 -2.93
N HIS A 310 -6.43 -21.89 -2.78
CA HIS A 310 -6.35 -23.14 -2.01
C HIS A 310 -5.87 -22.94 -0.57
N TRP A 311 -5.70 -21.67 -0.14
CA TRP A 311 -5.23 -21.37 1.21
C TRP A 311 -6.28 -21.74 2.25
N PRO A 312 -5.90 -22.44 3.33
CA PRO A 312 -6.85 -22.84 4.38
C PRO A 312 -7.22 -21.64 5.28
N TRP A 313 -8.00 -20.72 4.74
CA TRP A 313 -8.49 -19.56 5.51
C TRP A 313 -9.39 -20.01 6.66
N PRO A 314 -9.38 -19.39 7.86
CA PRO A 314 -8.70 -18.14 8.23
C PRO A 314 -7.33 -18.31 8.91
N LEU A 315 -6.64 -19.45 8.72
CA LEU A 315 -5.38 -19.74 9.40
C LEU A 315 -4.25 -18.82 8.93
N PRO A 316 -3.75 -17.89 9.79
CA PRO A 316 -2.62 -17.04 9.44
C PRO A 316 -1.31 -17.81 9.62
N ASN A 317 -0.96 -18.71 8.70
CA ASN A 317 0.34 -19.40 8.70
C ASN A 317 1.47 -18.49 8.16
N PHE A 318 1.38 -17.17 8.39
CA PHE A 318 2.46 -16.22 8.13
C PHE A 318 3.48 -16.17 9.27
N ALA A 319 3.30 -16.94 10.34
CA ALA A 319 4.18 -17.01 11.49
C ALA A 319 5.68 -17.18 11.12
N PRO A 320 6.09 -17.97 10.12
CA PRO A 320 7.51 -18.03 9.74
C PRO A 320 8.05 -16.76 9.11
N LEU A 321 7.19 -15.88 8.57
CA LEU A 321 7.62 -14.61 7.97
C LEU A 321 7.91 -13.54 9.03
N VAL A 322 7.22 -13.62 10.17
CA VAL A 322 7.27 -12.59 11.22
C VAL A 322 8.08 -13.07 12.43
N GLN A 323 8.14 -14.37 12.72
CA GLN A 323 8.65 -14.88 14.00
C GLN A 323 10.16 -15.12 14.08
N GLN A 324 10.91 -15.16 12.99
CA GLN A 324 12.32 -15.60 13.07
C GLN A 324 13.31 -14.59 13.67
N LYS A 325 12.91 -13.35 13.97
CA LYS A 325 13.81 -12.37 14.64
C LYS A 325 13.17 -11.53 15.76
N VAL A 326 11.90 -11.69 16.07
CA VAL A 326 11.26 -10.92 17.16
C VAL A 326 11.29 -11.66 18.49
N LEU A 327 11.60 -12.95 18.51
CA LEU A 327 11.55 -13.81 19.71
C LEU A 327 12.88 -13.95 20.46
N SER A 328 13.92 -13.18 20.17
CA SER A 328 15.10 -13.15 21.04
C SER A 328 15.03 -12.09 22.15
N ALA A 329 14.02 -11.27 22.19
CA ALA A 329 13.77 -10.36 23.30
C ALA A 329 12.55 -10.87 24.08
N LYS A 330 12.82 -11.51 25.22
CA LYS A 330 11.83 -11.88 26.23
C LYS A 330 11.07 -10.64 26.68
N SER A 331 9.87 -10.41 26.18
CA SER A 331 8.86 -9.60 26.85
C SER A 331 7.58 -10.39 26.98
N LYS A 332 7.39 -10.98 28.16
CA LYS A 332 6.09 -11.44 28.66
C LYS A 332 5.21 -10.21 28.91
N LYS A 333 4.57 -9.69 27.93
CA LYS A 333 3.31 -8.92 28.08
C LYS A 333 2.44 -9.26 26.88
N ASN A 334 1.28 -9.82 27.18
CA ASN A 334 0.22 -10.17 26.26
C ASN A 334 -0.17 -8.97 25.41
N PHE A 335 0.29 -8.95 24.17
CA PHE A 335 -0.29 -8.14 23.12
C PHE A 335 -0.94 -9.08 22.12
N GLY A 336 -2.27 -9.15 22.22
CA GLY A 336 -3.09 -9.79 21.22
C GLY A 336 -2.74 -9.25 19.84
N VAL A 337 -2.43 -10.15 18.95
CA VAL A 337 -2.20 -9.88 17.53
C VAL A 337 -3.54 -9.42 16.94
N ALA A 338 -3.76 -8.12 16.91
CA ALA A 338 -4.76 -7.51 16.05
C ALA A 338 -4.09 -7.19 14.71
N MET A 339 -3.91 -8.21 13.89
CA MET A 339 -3.69 -8.09 12.47
C MET A 339 -4.84 -8.81 11.78
N LEU A 340 -5.94 -8.12 11.60
CA LEU A 340 -6.95 -8.24 10.55
C LEU A 340 -7.73 -6.93 10.52
#